data_ceb1f7f89be05e65ba65637fb47e78da
#
_entry.id   ceb1f7f89be05e65ba65637fb47e78da
#
_cell.length_a   1.000
_cell.length_b   1.000
_cell.length_c   1.000
_cell.angle_alpha   90.00
_cell.angle_beta   90.00
_cell.angle_gamma   90.00
#
_symmetry.space_group_name_H-M   'P 1'
#
loop_
_entity.id
_entity.type
_entity.pdbx_description
1 polymer ?
#
loop_
_entity_poly.entity_id
_entity_poly.type
_entity_poly.pdbx_seq_one_letter_code
_entity_poly.pdbx_strand_id
1 'polypeptide(L)'
;GECPVANAVAGQGLVAAQFHLMLAKPGLFLELNRILGGNHTDTFVLREALFAGEVPEAMLQRWLGQMQRESHRAIWDMSMFSLPNLSRMARPPMLILGAEKDLLVPAFLVQSTAHAYGLPCHIFRGMGHAVSHEKEWPLVAAALREWLDALRP
;
A
#
# COMPACT_ATOMS: atom_id res chain seq x y z
N GLY A 1 -7.71 -29.40 0.18
CA GLY A 1 -6.57 -29.22 -0.72
C GLY A 1 -6.11 -27.79 -0.65
N GLU A 2 -4.90 -27.56 -0.19
CA GLU A 2 -4.28 -26.23 -0.12
C GLU A 2 -4.17 -25.68 -1.55
N CYS A 3 -4.58 -24.45 -1.76
CA CYS A 3 -4.39 -23.78 -3.05
C CYS A 3 -2.99 -23.12 -3.02
N PRO A 4 -1.95 -23.73 -3.64
CA PRO A 4 -0.58 -23.21 -3.61
C PRO A 4 -0.48 -21.82 -4.24
N VAL A 5 -1.43 -21.44 -5.10
CA VAL A 5 -1.47 -20.15 -5.79
C VAL A 5 -1.76 -19.00 -4.83
N ALA A 6 -2.60 -19.19 -3.79
CA ALA A 6 -2.94 -18.12 -2.85
C ALA A 6 -1.73 -17.66 -2.00
N ASN A 7 -0.89 -18.60 -1.56
CA ASN A 7 0.31 -18.27 -0.80
C ASN A 7 1.37 -17.57 -1.68
N ALA A 8 1.48 -17.97 -2.95
CA ALA A 8 2.38 -17.34 -3.90
C ALA A 8 1.96 -15.89 -4.21
N VAL A 9 0.66 -15.62 -4.37
CA VAL A 9 0.14 -14.27 -4.66
C VAL A 9 0.39 -13.31 -3.49
N ALA A 10 0.19 -13.73 -2.25
CA ALA A 10 0.41 -12.88 -1.08
C ALA A 10 1.88 -12.47 -0.92
N GLY A 11 2.84 -13.34 -1.28
CA GLY A 11 4.27 -13.03 -1.20
C GLY A 11 4.83 -12.31 -2.43
N GLN A 12 4.22 -12.51 -3.59
CA GLN A 12 4.64 -11.85 -4.83
C GLN A 12 4.14 -10.40 -4.93
N GLY A 13 3.19 -9.99 -4.10
CA GLY A 13 2.55 -8.68 -4.19
C GLY A 13 3.55 -7.52 -4.14
N LEU A 14 4.47 -7.52 -3.17
CA LEU A 14 5.47 -6.44 -3.04
C LEU A 14 6.49 -6.48 -4.18
N VAL A 15 6.98 -7.67 -4.56
CA VAL A 15 7.91 -7.83 -5.70
C VAL A 15 7.24 -7.42 -7.00
N ALA A 16 5.98 -7.82 -7.22
CA ALA A 16 5.21 -7.43 -8.39
C ALA A 16 4.95 -5.91 -8.42
N ALA A 17 4.67 -5.28 -7.27
CA ALA A 17 4.52 -3.83 -7.16
C ALA A 17 5.81 -3.10 -7.53
N GLN A 18 6.94 -3.53 -7.00
CA GLN A 18 8.25 -2.94 -7.33
C GLN A 18 8.60 -3.12 -8.81
N PHE A 19 8.35 -4.30 -9.38
CA PHE A 19 8.59 -4.55 -10.79
C PHE A 19 7.68 -3.70 -11.69
N HIS A 20 6.41 -3.59 -11.33
CA HIS A 20 5.47 -2.72 -12.02
C HIS A 20 5.92 -1.26 -11.99
N LEU A 21 6.32 -0.75 -10.81
CA LEU A 21 6.81 0.60 -10.64
C LEU A 21 8.09 0.84 -11.45
N MET A 22 9.01 -0.11 -11.44
CA MET A 22 10.25 -0.03 -12.23
C MET A 22 9.97 0.12 -13.72
N LEU A 23 8.99 -0.60 -14.25
CA LEU A 23 8.61 -0.52 -15.66
C LEU A 23 7.81 0.74 -15.99
N ALA A 24 6.87 1.12 -15.14
CA ALA A 24 5.96 2.24 -15.39
C ALA A 24 6.61 3.60 -15.10
N LYS A 25 7.44 3.69 -14.06
CA LYS A 25 8.03 4.93 -13.53
C LYS A 25 9.47 4.67 -13.04
N PRO A 26 10.45 4.38 -13.93
CA PRO A 26 11.81 3.98 -13.52
C PRO A 26 12.52 5.05 -12.67
N GLY A 27 12.32 6.34 -12.95
CA GLY A 27 12.88 7.43 -12.15
C GLY A 27 12.36 7.42 -10.71
N LEU A 28 11.05 7.25 -10.53
CA LEU A 28 10.42 7.14 -9.22
C LEU A 28 10.90 5.89 -8.46
N PHE A 29 11.02 4.76 -9.14
CA PHE A 29 11.57 3.53 -8.57
C PHE A 29 13.00 3.73 -8.01
N LEU A 30 13.88 4.38 -8.77
CA LEU A 30 15.24 4.67 -8.34
C LEU A 30 15.27 5.60 -7.11
N GLU A 31 14.46 6.67 -7.11
CA GLU A 31 14.40 7.60 -5.98
C GLU A 31 13.84 6.95 -4.72
N LEU A 32 12.80 6.14 -4.82
CA LEU A 32 12.28 5.39 -3.67
C LEU A 32 13.33 4.45 -3.08
N ASN A 33 14.14 3.77 -3.91
CA ASN A 33 15.25 2.96 -3.43
C ASN A 33 16.34 3.80 -2.74
N ARG A 34 16.60 5.04 -3.20
CA ARG A 34 17.51 5.98 -2.52
C ARG A 34 16.97 6.37 -1.13
N ILE A 35 15.66 6.62 -1.01
CA ILE A 35 15.02 6.92 0.28
C ILE A 35 15.18 5.73 1.25
N LEU A 36 14.86 4.54 0.78
CA LEU A 36 15.04 3.32 1.55
C LEU A 36 16.51 3.13 1.99
N GLY A 37 17.46 3.57 1.17
CA GLY A 37 18.88 3.64 1.50
C GLY A 37 19.27 4.73 2.51
N GLY A 38 18.32 5.57 2.95
CA GLY A 38 18.55 6.62 3.94
C GLY A 38 19.11 7.92 3.37
N ASN A 39 19.04 8.11 2.07
CA ASN A 39 19.46 9.35 1.41
C ASN A 39 18.31 10.37 1.39
N HIS A 40 18.67 11.66 1.38
CA HIS A 40 17.69 12.72 1.18
C HIS A 40 17.05 12.62 -0.22
N THR A 41 15.75 12.84 -0.28
CA THR A 41 14.96 12.75 -1.50
C THR A 41 14.31 14.07 -1.83
N ASP A 42 14.10 14.28 -3.12
CA ASP A 42 13.29 15.37 -3.62
C ASP A 42 11.83 15.20 -3.16
N THR A 43 11.30 16.24 -2.52
CA THR A 43 9.91 16.29 -2.04
C THR A 43 8.90 16.11 -3.18
N PHE A 44 9.27 16.54 -4.38
CA PHE A 44 8.45 16.37 -5.58
C PHE A 44 8.21 14.88 -5.88
N VAL A 45 9.25 14.07 -5.82
CA VAL A 45 9.18 12.62 -6.08
C VAL A 45 8.32 11.91 -5.03
N LEU A 46 8.49 12.28 -3.75
CA LEU A 46 7.65 11.73 -2.68
C LEU A 46 6.18 12.12 -2.84
N ARG A 47 5.91 13.36 -3.24
CA ARG A 47 4.54 13.79 -3.52
C ARG A 47 3.93 12.95 -4.65
N GLU A 48 4.65 12.75 -5.75
CA GLU A 48 4.17 11.92 -6.88
C GLU A 48 3.90 10.48 -6.45
N ALA A 49 4.75 9.91 -5.58
CA ALA A 49 4.60 8.55 -5.10
C ALA A 49 3.38 8.35 -4.20
N LEU A 50 3.11 9.33 -3.33
CA LEU A 50 2.15 9.18 -2.23
C LEU A 50 0.77 9.74 -2.55
N PHE A 51 0.67 10.76 -3.41
CA PHE A 51 -0.57 11.50 -3.62
C PHE A 51 -0.98 11.52 -5.08
N ALA A 52 -2.28 11.40 -5.32
CA ALA A 52 -2.86 11.58 -6.65
C ALA A 52 -3.21 13.04 -6.94
N GLY A 53 -3.47 13.82 -5.91
CA GLY A 53 -3.85 15.23 -5.99
C GLY A 53 -2.73 16.20 -5.61
N GLU A 54 -3.05 17.49 -5.67
CA GLU A 54 -2.18 18.53 -5.17
C GLU A 54 -2.22 18.57 -3.64
N VAL A 55 -1.04 18.64 -3.02
CA VAL A 55 -0.86 18.76 -1.57
C VAL A 55 -0.08 20.04 -1.30
N PRO A 56 -0.55 20.89 -0.36
CA PRO A 56 0.19 22.08 0.04
C PRO A 56 1.60 21.72 0.53
N GLU A 57 2.61 22.43 0.04
CA GLU A 57 4.02 22.15 0.36
C GLU A 57 4.29 22.13 1.88
N ALA A 58 3.69 23.05 2.64
CA ALA A 58 3.85 23.08 4.09
C ALA A 58 3.33 21.82 4.79
N MET A 59 2.27 21.21 4.24
CA MET A 59 1.70 19.97 4.75
C MET A 59 2.60 18.78 4.39
N LEU A 60 3.09 18.75 3.15
CA LEU A 60 4.04 17.73 2.70
C LEU A 60 5.31 17.74 3.56
N GLN A 61 5.92 18.91 3.79
CA GLN A 61 7.10 19.06 4.64
C GLN A 61 6.87 18.61 6.08
N ARG A 62 5.68 18.89 6.64
CA ARG A 62 5.32 18.41 7.98
C ARG A 62 5.28 16.88 8.04
N TRP A 63 4.69 16.21 7.06
CA TRP A 63 4.61 14.76 7.03
C TRP A 63 5.97 14.12 6.80
N LEU A 64 6.77 14.66 5.87
CA LEU A 64 8.13 14.19 5.63
C LEU A 64 9.00 14.30 6.89
N GLY A 65 8.86 15.38 7.66
CA GLY A 65 9.55 15.54 8.93
C GLY A 65 9.14 14.53 10.03
N GLN A 66 8.00 13.85 9.86
CA GLN A 66 7.53 12.81 10.76
C GLN A 66 7.85 11.39 10.28
N MET A 67 8.28 11.24 9.02
CA MET A 67 8.68 9.93 8.48
C MET A 67 9.93 9.41 9.17
N GLN A 68 9.89 8.13 9.50
CA GLN A 68 11.03 7.43 10.08
C GLN A 68 11.67 6.52 9.02
N ARG A 69 12.93 6.17 9.27
CA ARG A 69 13.65 5.26 8.37
C ARG A 69 13.04 3.86 8.46
N GLU A 70 12.79 3.28 7.29
CA GLU A 70 12.30 1.92 7.20
C GLU A 70 13.40 0.90 7.53
N SER A 71 12.99 -0.23 8.12
CA SER A 71 13.89 -1.34 8.34
C SER A 71 14.09 -2.13 7.05
N HIS A 72 15.29 -2.07 6.49
CA HIS A 72 15.64 -2.87 5.31
C HIS A 72 15.41 -4.37 5.54
N ARG A 73 15.71 -4.85 6.75
CA ARG A 73 15.46 -6.25 7.10
C ARG A 73 13.98 -6.59 7.04
N ALA A 74 13.12 -5.74 7.60
CA ALA A 74 11.67 -5.96 7.56
C ALA A 74 11.14 -6.01 6.12
N ILE A 75 11.64 -5.13 5.24
CA ILE A 75 11.27 -5.12 3.81
C ILE A 75 11.69 -6.43 3.14
N TRP A 76 12.91 -6.91 3.38
CA TRP A 76 13.38 -8.18 2.82
C TRP A 76 12.59 -9.37 3.37
N ASP A 77 12.34 -9.40 4.68
CA ASP A 77 11.56 -10.47 5.32
C ASP A 77 10.14 -10.53 4.73
N MET A 78 9.45 -9.40 4.60
CA MET A 78 8.11 -9.33 4.01
C MET A 78 8.08 -9.70 2.53
N SER A 79 9.17 -9.45 1.79
CA SER A 79 9.22 -9.68 0.35
C SER A 79 9.55 -11.12 -0.02
N MET A 80 10.41 -11.79 0.75
CA MET A 80 11.01 -13.06 0.31
C MET A 80 11.08 -14.13 1.39
N PHE A 81 11.29 -13.78 2.67
CA PHE A 81 11.67 -14.76 3.70
C PHE A 81 10.56 -15.09 4.69
N SER A 82 9.59 -14.21 4.88
CA SER A 82 8.49 -14.38 5.84
C SER A 82 7.14 -14.11 5.20
N LEU A 83 6.79 -14.95 4.22
CA LEU A 83 5.53 -14.82 3.51
C LEU A 83 4.37 -15.36 4.35
N PRO A 84 3.20 -14.69 4.35
CA PRO A 84 2.03 -15.15 5.08
C PRO A 84 1.57 -16.53 4.60
N ASN A 85 1.34 -17.44 5.54
CA ASN A 85 0.71 -18.72 5.24
C ASN A 85 -0.79 -18.63 5.55
N LEU A 86 -1.60 -18.45 4.50
CA LEU A 86 -3.04 -18.21 4.62
C LEU A 86 -3.81 -19.39 5.25
N SER A 87 -3.29 -20.63 5.13
CA SER A 87 -3.93 -21.82 5.72
C SER A 87 -3.73 -21.91 7.24
N ARG A 88 -2.71 -21.24 7.76
CA ARG A 88 -2.36 -21.22 9.19
C ARG A 88 -2.72 -19.91 9.89
N MET A 89 -3.23 -18.95 9.15
CA MET A 89 -3.56 -17.64 9.67
C MET A 89 -4.93 -17.66 10.36
N ALA A 90 -5.01 -17.07 11.56
CA ALA A 90 -6.31 -16.76 12.16
C ALA A 90 -7.08 -15.85 11.21
N ARG A 91 -8.41 -16.02 11.14
CA ARG A 91 -9.28 -15.21 10.28
C ARG A 91 -10.11 -14.22 11.11
N PRO A 92 -9.47 -13.16 11.66
CA PRO A 92 -10.23 -12.09 12.29
C PRO A 92 -11.06 -11.38 11.22
N PRO A 93 -12.05 -10.57 11.60
CA PRO A 93 -12.68 -9.64 10.67
C PRO A 93 -11.63 -8.78 9.98
N MET A 94 -11.66 -8.69 8.66
CA MET A 94 -10.70 -7.94 7.86
C MET A 94 -11.42 -7.09 6.83
N LEU A 95 -10.92 -5.89 6.60
CA LEU A 95 -11.33 -4.98 5.55
C LEU A 95 -10.13 -4.71 4.64
N ILE A 96 -10.30 -4.86 3.33
CA ILE A 96 -9.26 -4.61 2.35
C ILE A 96 -9.62 -3.36 1.55
N LEU A 97 -8.75 -2.37 1.64
CA LEU A 97 -8.90 -1.08 0.99
C LEU A 97 -7.71 -0.84 0.06
N GLY A 98 -7.95 -0.13 -1.02
CA GLY A 98 -6.91 0.32 -1.94
C GLY A 98 -7.28 1.63 -2.61
N ALA A 99 -6.34 2.19 -3.34
CA ALA A 99 -6.50 3.44 -4.07
C ALA A 99 -6.27 3.23 -5.58
N GLU A 100 -7.07 3.90 -6.40
CA GLU A 100 -7.06 3.73 -7.86
C GLU A 100 -5.74 4.19 -8.49
N LYS A 101 -5.18 5.30 -7.96
CA LYS A 101 -3.96 5.94 -8.48
C LYS A 101 -2.73 5.65 -7.61
N ASP A 102 -2.79 4.60 -6.80
CA ASP A 102 -1.65 4.18 -5.99
C ASP A 102 -0.53 3.66 -6.90
N LEU A 103 0.60 4.36 -6.89
CA LEU A 103 1.80 3.97 -7.65
C LEU A 103 2.66 2.95 -6.92
N LEU A 104 2.55 2.86 -5.58
CA LEU A 104 3.35 1.96 -4.76
C LEU A 104 2.70 0.58 -4.64
N VAL A 105 1.39 0.54 -4.46
CA VAL A 105 0.59 -0.68 -4.37
C VAL A 105 -0.58 -0.59 -5.34
N PRO A 106 -0.38 -0.90 -6.61
CA PRO A 106 -1.43 -0.79 -7.64
C PRO A 106 -2.71 -1.53 -7.28
N ALA A 107 -3.86 -0.96 -7.65
CA ALA A 107 -5.18 -1.47 -7.32
C ALA A 107 -5.38 -2.95 -7.68
N PHE A 108 -4.79 -3.42 -8.80
CA PHE A 108 -4.89 -4.83 -9.19
C PHE A 108 -4.23 -5.79 -8.20
N LEU A 109 -3.16 -5.36 -7.51
CA LEU A 109 -2.50 -6.15 -6.45
C LEU A 109 -3.36 -6.21 -5.19
N VAL A 110 -4.02 -5.11 -4.84
CA VAL A 110 -4.99 -5.06 -3.72
C VAL A 110 -6.15 -6.02 -4.01
N GLN A 111 -6.69 -5.99 -5.24
CA GLN A 111 -7.76 -6.90 -5.68
C GLN A 111 -7.31 -8.36 -5.66
N SER A 112 -6.08 -8.66 -6.13
CA SER A 112 -5.51 -10.01 -6.07
C SER A 112 -5.34 -10.49 -4.63
N THR A 113 -4.92 -9.62 -3.72
CA THR A 113 -4.83 -9.91 -2.29
C THR A 113 -6.22 -10.22 -1.73
N ALA A 114 -7.20 -9.38 -1.99
CA ALA A 114 -8.58 -9.60 -1.53
C ALA A 114 -9.14 -10.95 -2.03
N HIS A 115 -8.89 -11.27 -3.31
CA HIS A 115 -9.27 -12.55 -3.88
C HIS A 115 -8.60 -13.73 -3.15
N ALA A 116 -7.30 -13.63 -2.86
CA ALA A 116 -6.56 -14.69 -2.15
C ALA A 116 -7.09 -14.92 -0.72
N TYR A 117 -7.56 -13.86 -0.05
CA TYR A 117 -8.21 -13.98 1.26
C TYR A 117 -9.69 -14.34 1.21
N GLY A 118 -10.31 -14.36 0.02
CA GLY A 118 -11.74 -14.57 -0.15
C GLY A 118 -12.59 -13.43 0.41
N LEU A 119 -12.08 -12.19 0.34
CA LEU A 119 -12.71 -11.00 0.90
C LEU A 119 -13.06 -10.00 -0.20
N PRO A 120 -14.11 -9.18 0.00
CA PRO A 120 -14.34 -8.02 -0.85
C PRO A 120 -13.22 -6.97 -0.60
N CYS A 121 -12.97 -6.14 -1.63
CA CYS A 121 -12.13 -4.96 -1.46
C CYS A 121 -12.87 -3.71 -1.95
N HIS A 122 -12.51 -2.57 -1.38
CA HIS A 122 -12.98 -1.26 -1.82
C HIS A 122 -11.81 -0.46 -2.37
N ILE A 123 -11.91 -0.03 -3.64
CA ILE A 123 -10.90 0.81 -4.29
C ILE A 123 -11.44 2.25 -4.37
N PHE A 124 -10.77 3.15 -3.68
CA PHE A 124 -11.11 4.58 -3.70
C PHE A 124 -10.64 5.23 -4.99
N ARG A 125 -11.58 5.79 -5.74
CA ARG A 125 -11.29 6.45 -7.02
C ARG A 125 -10.56 7.76 -6.81
N GLY A 126 -9.63 8.06 -7.70
CA GLY A 126 -8.90 9.32 -7.74
C GLY A 126 -7.87 9.53 -6.64
N MET A 127 -7.72 8.59 -5.69
CA MET A 127 -6.77 8.67 -4.58
C MET A 127 -5.45 7.98 -4.89
N GLY A 128 -4.37 8.48 -4.29
CA GLY A 128 -3.04 7.88 -4.27
C GLY A 128 -2.80 7.02 -3.03
N HIS A 129 -1.53 6.66 -2.80
CA HIS A 129 -1.11 5.76 -1.72
C HIS A 129 -1.49 6.27 -0.32
N ALA A 130 -1.32 7.56 -0.07
CA ALA A 130 -1.58 8.17 1.24
C ALA A 130 -3.05 8.50 1.45
N VAL A 131 -3.95 7.52 1.30
CA VAL A 131 -5.41 7.69 1.34
C VAL A 131 -5.94 8.45 2.56
N SER A 132 -5.27 8.35 3.71
CA SER A 132 -5.63 9.07 4.95
C SER A 132 -5.28 10.56 4.92
N HIS A 133 -4.54 11.00 3.92
CA HIS A 133 -4.03 12.36 3.77
C HIS A 133 -4.47 13.02 2.45
N GLU A 134 -5.17 12.27 1.61
CA GLU A 134 -5.81 12.82 0.41
C GLU A 134 -6.98 13.73 0.78
N LYS A 135 -7.36 14.62 -0.13
CA LYS A 135 -8.50 15.54 0.07
C LYS A 135 -9.78 14.80 0.42
N GLU A 136 -10.00 13.66 -0.20
CA GLU A 136 -11.17 12.80 -0.05
C GLU A 136 -11.05 11.78 1.10
N TRP A 137 -10.08 11.92 2.00
CA TRP A 137 -9.91 11.04 3.17
C TRP A 137 -11.19 10.80 4.00
N PRO A 138 -12.17 11.75 4.06
CA PRO A 138 -13.42 11.48 4.79
C PRO A 138 -14.21 10.29 4.24
N LEU A 139 -14.09 9.98 2.93
CA LEU A 139 -14.70 8.78 2.33
C LEU A 139 -14.08 7.50 2.89
N VAL A 140 -12.75 7.50 3.08
CA VAL A 140 -12.05 6.37 3.69
C VAL A 140 -12.49 6.19 5.15
N ALA A 141 -12.55 7.28 5.90
CA ALA A 141 -13.00 7.27 7.29
C ALA A 141 -14.47 6.81 7.42
N ALA A 142 -15.34 7.20 6.49
CA ALA A 142 -16.72 6.75 6.46
C ALA A 142 -16.82 5.24 6.20
N ALA A 143 -16.09 4.72 5.22
CA ALA A 143 -16.06 3.28 4.93
C ALA A 143 -15.52 2.45 6.11
N LEU A 144 -14.46 2.93 6.77
CA LEU A 144 -13.93 2.30 7.98
C LEU A 144 -14.96 2.28 9.12
N ARG A 145 -15.65 3.40 9.34
CA ARG A 145 -16.67 3.50 10.39
C ARG A 145 -17.85 2.56 10.10
N GLU A 146 -18.35 2.55 8.88
CA GLU A 146 -19.45 1.66 8.46
C GLU A 146 -19.07 0.20 8.69
N TRP A 147 -17.86 -0.20 8.31
CA TRP A 147 -17.38 -1.54 8.55
C TRP A 147 -17.26 -1.88 10.03
N LEU A 148 -16.72 -0.97 10.85
CA LEU A 148 -16.62 -1.16 12.31
C LEU A 148 -18.00 -1.26 12.98
N ASP A 149 -18.96 -0.46 12.53
CA ASP A 149 -20.32 -0.48 13.07
C ASP A 149 -21.03 -1.81 12.72
N ALA A 150 -20.77 -2.36 11.54
CA ALA A 150 -21.28 -3.67 11.14
C ALA A 150 -20.68 -4.86 11.94
N LEU A 151 -19.55 -4.66 12.62
CA LEU A 151 -18.95 -5.68 13.48
C LEU A 151 -19.52 -5.68 14.92
N ARG A 152 -20.26 -4.64 15.27
CA ARG A 152 -20.88 -4.58 16.61
C ARG A 152 -22.08 -5.52 16.65
N PRO A 153 -22.21 -6.33 17.71
CA PRO A 153 -23.35 -7.24 17.90
C PRO A 153 -24.65 -6.48 18.10
#